data_4e187f0c80b4f3a0c36203d63ad25761
#
_entry.id   4e187f0c80b4f3a0c36203d63ad25761
#
_cell.length_a   1.000
_cell.length_b   1.000
_cell.length_c   1.000
_cell.angle_alpha   90.00
_cell.angle_beta   90.00
_cell.angle_gamma   90.00
#
_symmetry.space_group_name_H-M   'P 1'
#
loop_
_entity.id
_entity.type
_entity.pdbx_description
1 polymer ?
#
loop_
_entity_poly.entity_id
_entity_poly.type
_entity_poly.pdbx_seq_one_letter_code
_entity_poly.pdbx_strand_id
1 'polypeptide(L)'
;MRPIRGDRMSMVFQNPMTSLNPVHRIGNQIVEQIRAHRDVSKKEAMARAIELLDAVGVPDAAARARAYPHEFSGGMRQRAMIAMALSLEPEILIADEPTTALDVTIQAQILELLKQLNRDFNLTVILITHDLGVVADIADRVGVMYAGRLVETGTLDEIFYDPQHPYTWGLLGSVPRIESTRQARLAQIEGQPPSLIDPPTGCRFRDRCPHAFDKCGVEPDLVSRVADPSHLDRCWLEVSERPALRQLPNGLIGLASPE
;
A
#
# COMPACT_ATOMS: atom_id res chain seq x y z
N MET A 1 8.27 12.14 -18.99
CA MET A 1 8.44 11.41 -17.69
C MET A 1 9.27 12.18 -16.67
N ARG A 2 10.44 12.78 -17.01
CA ARG A 2 11.23 13.58 -16.04
C ARG A 2 10.47 14.73 -15.34
N PRO A 3 9.61 15.52 -16.02
CA PRO A 3 8.87 16.61 -15.37
C PRO A 3 7.72 16.13 -14.44
N ILE A 4 7.40 14.84 -14.41
CA ILE A 4 6.36 14.28 -13.55
C ILE A 4 6.97 13.63 -12.31
N ARG A 5 8.10 12.93 -12.49
CA ARG A 5 8.77 12.22 -11.39
C ARG A 5 9.44 13.19 -10.43
N GLY A 6 9.11 13.07 -9.17
CA GLY A 6 9.60 13.92 -8.08
C GLY A 6 8.80 15.21 -7.93
N ASP A 7 8.25 15.78 -9.00
CA ASP A 7 7.49 17.02 -8.99
C ASP A 7 5.98 16.79 -8.71
N ARG A 8 5.30 16.02 -9.57
CA ARG A 8 3.86 15.73 -9.41
C ARG A 8 3.59 14.37 -8.78
N MET A 9 4.54 13.43 -8.90
CA MET A 9 4.43 12.08 -8.36
C MET A 9 5.74 11.71 -7.68
N SER A 10 5.66 11.34 -6.42
CA SER A 10 6.80 10.88 -5.62
C SER A 10 6.59 9.46 -5.12
N MET A 11 7.68 8.82 -4.71
CA MET A 11 7.65 7.45 -4.22
C MET A 11 8.48 7.30 -2.95
N VAL A 12 7.90 6.63 -1.97
CA VAL A 12 8.58 6.13 -0.76
C VAL A 12 8.83 4.65 -0.97
N PHE A 13 10.10 4.24 -0.98
CA PHE A 13 10.50 2.86 -1.25
C PHE A 13 10.47 2.01 0.02
N GLN A 14 10.36 0.70 -0.16
CA GLN A 14 10.30 -0.30 0.90
C GLN A 14 11.49 -0.24 1.87
N ASN A 15 12.70 0.02 1.37
CA ASN A 15 13.91 0.00 2.18
C ASN A 15 14.60 1.37 2.23
N PRO A 16 14.48 2.10 3.37
CA PRO A 16 15.12 3.42 3.52
C PRO A 16 16.66 3.35 3.52
N MET A 17 17.24 2.17 3.80
CA MET A 17 18.70 2.01 3.79
C MET A 17 19.30 2.06 2.38
N THR A 18 18.55 1.65 1.37
CA THR A 18 18.98 1.67 -0.03
C THR A 18 18.58 2.95 -0.74
N SER A 19 17.60 3.68 -0.21
CA SER A 19 17.05 4.90 -0.81
C SER A 19 17.81 6.16 -0.39
N LEU A 20 18.34 6.18 0.83
CA LEU A 20 19.16 7.28 1.34
C LEU A 20 20.65 6.99 1.05
N ASN A 21 21.35 7.96 0.47
CA ASN A 21 22.79 7.85 0.23
C ASN A 21 23.55 7.95 1.57
N PRO A 22 24.27 6.89 2.02
CA PRO A 22 24.87 6.83 3.34
C PRO A 22 26.04 7.85 3.55
N VAL A 23 26.65 8.33 2.48
CA VAL A 23 27.80 9.27 2.55
C VAL A 23 27.39 10.73 2.39
N HIS A 24 26.09 11.01 2.23
CA HIS A 24 25.54 12.36 2.17
C HIS A 24 24.65 12.65 3.38
N ARG A 25 24.73 13.90 3.88
CA ARG A 25 23.86 14.36 4.98
C ARG A 25 22.41 14.41 4.54
N ILE A 26 21.47 14.11 5.43
CA ILE A 26 20.04 14.05 5.12
C ILE A 26 19.52 15.35 4.50
N GLY A 27 19.77 16.49 5.11
CA GLY A 27 19.33 17.78 4.56
C GLY A 27 19.90 18.08 3.17
N ASN A 28 21.14 17.66 2.90
CA ASN A 28 21.74 17.89 1.57
C ASN A 28 21.04 17.06 0.48
N GLN A 29 20.58 15.84 0.79
CA GLN A 29 19.85 15.01 -0.16
C GLN A 29 18.48 15.63 -0.51
N ILE A 30 17.77 16.16 0.48
CA ILE A 30 16.52 16.90 0.26
C ILE A 30 16.78 18.18 -0.54
N VAL A 31 17.82 18.94 -0.21
CA VAL A 31 18.23 20.16 -0.94
C VAL A 31 18.56 19.86 -2.39
N GLU A 32 19.26 18.77 -2.67
CA GLU A 32 19.60 18.35 -4.02
C GLU A 32 18.33 18.09 -4.84
N GLN A 33 17.36 17.38 -4.29
CA GLN A 33 16.09 17.12 -4.95
C GLN A 33 15.31 18.42 -5.22
N ILE A 34 15.20 19.32 -4.24
CA ILE A 34 14.50 20.59 -4.41
C ILE A 34 15.16 21.39 -5.55
N ARG A 35 16.48 21.54 -5.52
CA ARG A 35 17.23 22.33 -6.50
C ARG A 35 17.34 21.69 -7.89
N ALA A 36 17.10 20.40 -8.01
CA ALA A 36 17.00 19.73 -9.31
C ALA A 36 15.74 20.11 -10.08
N HIS A 37 14.70 20.63 -9.41
CA HIS A 37 13.39 20.94 -9.99
C HIS A 37 12.98 22.42 -9.80
N ARG A 38 13.58 23.13 -8.86
CA ARG A 38 13.26 24.53 -8.52
C ARG A 38 14.51 25.39 -8.56
N ASP A 39 14.40 26.58 -9.13
CA ASP A 39 15.48 27.56 -9.13
C ASP A 39 15.45 28.36 -7.81
N VAL A 40 16.04 27.77 -6.79
CA VAL A 40 16.12 28.33 -5.42
C VAL A 40 17.55 28.27 -4.90
N SER A 41 17.88 29.18 -4.00
CA SER A 41 19.21 29.19 -3.35
C SER A 41 19.36 27.95 -2.44
N LYS A 42 20.62 27.55 -2.20
CA LYS A 42 20.91 26.45 -1.26
C LYS A 42 20.38 26.75 0.16
N LYS A 43 20.37 28.02 0.56
CA LYS A 43 19.88 28.44 1.88
C LYS A 43 18.36 28.26 2.01
N GLU A 44 17.61 28.67 1.00
CA GLU A 44 16.16 28.50 0.95
C GLU A 44 15.79 27.02 0.89
N ALA A 45 16.45 26.23 0.03
CA ALA A 45 16.23 24.81 -0.05
C ALA A 45 16.55 24.08 1.28
N MET A 46 17.58 24.52 2.03
CA MET A 46 17.91 23.97 3.35
C MET A 46 16.88 24.35 4.41
N ALA A 47 16.36 25.57 4.39
CA ALA A 47 15.27 25.97 5.28
C ALA A 47 14.03 25.09 5.04
N ARG A 48 13.64 24.90 3.78
CA ARG A 48 12.55 24.00 3.41
C ARG A 48 12.79 22.54 3.83
N ALA A 49 14.02 22.04 3.69
CA ALA A 49 14.38 20.70 4.13
C ALA A 49 14.21 20.52 5.65
N ILE A 50 14.55 21.53 6.44
CA ILE A 50 14.37 21.51 7.90
C ILE A 50 12.88 21.54 8.26
N GLU A 51 12.09 22.40 7.62
CA GLU A 51 10.62 22.46 7.80
C GLU A 51 9.95 21.10 7.51
N LEU A 52 10.36 20.45 6.42
CA LEU A 52 9.83 19.14 6.05
C LEU A 52 10.21 18.05 7.05
N LEU A 53 11.46 18.04 7.54
CA LEU A 53 11.88 17.11 8.58
C LEU A 53 11.11 17.31 9.89
N ASP A 54 10.82 18.56 10.24
CA ASP A 54 10.00 18.90 11.40
C ASP A 54 8.55 18.44 11.20
N ALA A 55 7.96 18.74 10.04
CA ALA A 55 6.59 18.35 9.68
C ALA A 55 6.35 16.82 9.71
N VAL A 56 7.36 16.02 9.36
CA VAL A 56 7.27 14.55 9.49
C VAL A 56 7.64 14.05 10.89
N GLY A 57 7.88 14.96 11.85
CA GLY A 57 8.15 14.63 13.25
C GLY A 57 9.55 14.07 13.52
N VAL A 58 10.57 14.53 12.80
CA VAL A 58 11.97 14.25 13.14
C VAL A 58 12.40 15.21 14.26
N PRO A 59 12.76 14.70 15.45
CA PRO A 59 13.14 15.56 16.57
C PRO A 59 14.42 16.34 16.27
N ASP A 60 14.48 17.61 16.66
CA ASP A 60 15.62 18.50 16.40
C ASP A 60 16.02 18.55 14.91
N ALA A 61 15.03 18.82 14.05
CA ALA A 61 15.16 18.79 12.59
C ALA A 61 16.37 19.57 12.06
N ALA A 62 16.70 20.72 12.67
CA ALA A 62 17.82 21.55 12.26
C ALA A 62 19.18 20.87 12.48
N ALA A 63 19.39 20.19 13.61
CA ALA A 63 20.58 19.40 13.86
C ALA A 63 20.60 18.14 13.00
N ARG A 64 19.47 17.45 12.91
CA ARG A 64 19.31 16.22 12.14
C ARG A 64 19.49 16.40 10.64
N ALA A 65 19.14 17.55 10.07
CA ALA A 65 19.46 17.87 8.67
C ALA A 65 20.97 17.80 8.36
N ARG A 66 21.83 17.97 9.37
CA ARG A 66 23.29 17.90 9.25
C ARG A 66 23.87 16.52 9.50
N ALA A 67 23.04 15.59 10.01
CA ALA A 67 23.44 14.23 10.34
C ALA A 67 23.41 13.32 9.08
N TYR A 68 24.07 12.17 9.19
CA TYR A 68 24.12 11.15 8.15
C TYR A 68 23.03 10.08 8.40
N PRO A 69 22.62 9.32 7.36
CA PRO A 69 21.61 8.27 7.52
C PRO A 69 21.92 7.24 8.62
N HIS A 70 23.18 6.89 8.85
CA HIS A 70 23.57 5.93 9.87
C HIS A 70 23.36 6.43 11.32
N GLU A 71 23.23 7.75 11.52
CA GLU A 71 22.95 8.38 12.82
C GLU A 71 21.43 8.42 13.13
N PHE A 72 20.57 7.92 12.21
CA PHE A 72 19.12 7.86 12.34
C PHE A 72 18.67 6.46 12.72
N SER A 73 17.63 6.36 13.58
CA SER A 73 16.89 5.10 13.77
C SER A 73 16.13 4.70 12.50
N GLY A 74 15.60 3.47 12.44
CA GLY A 74 14.80 2.99 11.30
C GLY A 74 13.61 3.91 11.01
N GLY A 75 12.83 4.24 12.04
CA GLY A 75 11.68 5.15 11.92
C GLY A 75 12.08 6.57 11.53
N MET A 76 13.20 7.09 12.01
CA MET A 76 13.69 8.41 11.59
C MET A 76 14.13 8.42 10.12
N ARG A 77 14.76 7.35 9.62
CA ARG A 77 15.12 7.23 8.19
C ARG A 77 13.86 7.19 7.33
N GLN A 78 12.84 6.47 7.77
CA GLN A 78 11.54 6.41 7.07
C GLN A 78 10.91 7.79 6.99
N ARG A 79 10.86 8.53 8.10
CA ARG A 79 10.37 9.92 8.14
C ARG A 79 11.18 10.85 7.23
N ALA A 80 12.51 10.73 7.21
CA ALA A 80 13.38 11.51 6.32
C ALA A 80 13.11 11.18 4.83
N MET A 81 12.85 9.92 4.49
CA MET A 81 12.48 9.52 3.13
C MET A 81 11.10 10.07 2.73
N ILE A 82 10.14 10.10 3.65
CA ILE A 82 8.84 10.75 3.44
C ILE A 82 9.03 12.26 3.25
N ALA A 83 9.83 12.92 4.08
CA ALA A 83 10.14 14.35 3.93
C ALA A 83 10.76 14.66 2.55
N MET A 84 11.67 13.80 2.09
CA MET A 84 12.27 13.92 0.75
C MET A 84 11.21 13.74 -0.34
N ALA A 85 10.33 12.75 -0.24
CA ALA A 85 9.26 12.51 -1.20
C ALA A 85 8.28 13.70 -1.29
N LEU A 86 8.05 14.41 -0.18
CA LEU A 86 7.17 15.59 -0.12
C LEU A 86 7.85 16.90 -0.51
N SER A 87 9.16 16.91 -0.80
CA SER A 87 9.95 18.13 -0.94
C SER A 87 9.51 19.05 -2.08
N LEU A 88 8.79 18.53 -3.05
CA LEU A 88 8.26 19.26 -4.22
C LEU A 88 6.73 19.38 -4.22
N GLU A 89 6.08 19.01 -3.11
CA GLU A 89 4.61 19.05 -2.95
C GLU A 89 3.88 18.26 -4.05
N PRO A 90 4.13 16.93 -4.14
CA PRO A 90 3.54 16.11 -5.18
C PRO A 90 2.03 15.98 -5.02
N GLU A 91 1.31 15.74 -6.12
CA GLU A 91 -0.12 15.42 -6.12
C GLU A 91 -0.37 13.96 -5.72
N ILE A 92 0.60 13.08 -6.01
CA ILE A 92 0.50 11.63 -5.76
C ILE A 92 1.75 11.14 -5.05
N LEU A 93 1.55 10.45 -3.93
CA LEU A 93 2.59 9.71 -3.20
C LEU A 93 2.35 8.21 -3.32
N ILE A 94 3.30 7.49 -3.90
CA ILE A 94 3.31 6.02 -3.90
C ILE A 94 4.15 5.58 -2.71
N ALA A 95 3.55 4.86 -1.77
CA ALA A 95 4.22 4.30 -0.61
C ALA A 95 4.30 2.77 -0.76
N ASP A 96 5.48 2.28 -1.10
CA ASP A 96 5.73 0.86 -1.33
C ASP A 96 6.23 0.20 -0.04
N GLU A 97 5.34 -0.55 0.61
CA GLU A 97 5.57 -1.21 1.91
C GLU A 97 6.27 -0.30 2.95
N PRO A 98 5.76 0.91 3.21
CA PRO A 98 6.48 1.95 3.96
C PRO A 98 6.70 1.61 5.43
N THR A 99 6.10 0.54 5.92
CA THR A 99 6.17 0.10 7.32
C THR A 99 6.89 -1.24 7.50
N THR A 100 7.31 -1.88 6.42
CA THR A 100 8.04 -3.15 6.47
C THR A 100 9.35 -2.99 7.25
N ALA A 101 9.66 -3.95 8.12
CA ALA A 101 10.81 -3.97 9.02
C ALA A 101 10.82 -2.88 10.13
N LEU A 102 9.69 -2.24 10.40
CA LEU A 102 9.48 -1.37 11.56
C LEU A 102 8.75 -2.15 12.67
N ASP A 103 8.99 -1.76 13.91
CA ASP A 103 8.19 -2.27 15.03
C ASP A 103 6.76 -1.70 14.96
N VAL A 104 5.81 -2.41 15.61
CA VAL A 104 4.36 -2.10 15.54
C VAL A 104 4.05 -0.67 15.96
N THR A 105 4.78 -0.14 16.95
CA THR A 105 4.56 1.23 17.45
C THR A 105 4.98 2.26 16.41
N ILE A 106 6.15 2.09 15.80
CA ILE A 106 6.64 2.99 14.74
C ILE A 106 5.79 2.84 13.48
N GLN A 107 5.34 1.61 13.14
CA GLN A 107 4.39 1.38 12.04
C GLN A 107 3.13 2.23 12.21
N ALA A 108 2.47 2.16 13.37
CA ALA A 108 1.28 2.96 13.65
C ALA A 108 1.55 4.48 13.51
N GLN A 109 2.70 4.95 14.00
CA GLN A 109 3.09 6.36 13.85
C GLN A 109 3.31 6.78 12.39
N ILE A 110 3.86 5.92 11.54
CA ILE A 110 4.06 6.22 10.11
C ILE A 110 2.72 6.23 9.37
N LEU A 111 1.80 5.32 9.70
CA LEU A 111 0.47 5.30 9.10
C LEU A 111 -0.34 6.56 9.49
N GLU A 112 -0.31 6.96 10.75
CA GLU A 112 -0.96 8.20 11.19
C GLU A 112 -0.34 9.43 10.51
N LEU A 113 0.99 9.47 10.36
CA LEU A 113 1.66 10.50 9.59
C LEU A 113 1.15 10.55 8.15
N LEU A 114 1.01 9.41 7.46
CA LEU A 114 0.50 9.37 6.08
C LEU A 114 -0.95 9.87 6.00
N LYS A 115 -1.82 9.53 6.96
CA LYS A 115 -3.19 10.05 7.07
C LYS A 115 -3.20 11.57 7.26
N GLN A 116 -2.34 12.09 8.13
CA GLN A 116 -2.21 13.52 8.37
C GLN A 116 -1.74 14.25 7.10
N LEU A 117 -0.70 13.74 6.44
CA LEU A 117 -0.17 14.32 5.21
C LEU A 117 -1.19 14.31 4.06
N ASN A 118 -2.00 13.24 3.94
CA ASN A 118 -3.09 13.18 2.97
C ASN A 118 -4.09 14.34 3.20
N ARG A 119 -4.47 14.60 4.46
CA ARG A 119 -5.40 15.69 4.82
C ARG A 119 -4.78 17.08 4.62
N ASP A 120 -3.55 17.28 5.11
CA ASP A 120 -2.93 18.61 5.18
C ASP A 120 -2.45 19.11 3.81
N PHE A 121 -1.99 18.18 2.94
CA PHE A 121 -1.46 18.51 1.62
C PHE A 121 -2.40 18.17 0.45
N ASN A 122 -3.64 17.70 0.73
CA ASN A 122 -4.58 17.21 -0.28
C ASN A 122 -3.91 16.21 -1.25
N LEU A 123 -3.13 15.31 -0.69
CA LEU A 123 -2.25 14.38 -1.37
C LEU A 123 -2.98 13.06 -1.64
N THR A 124 -2.99 12.57 -2.88
CA THR A 124 -3.43 11.20 -3.15
C THR A 124 -2.34 10.22 -2.75
N VAL A 125 -2.65 9.30 -1.82
CA VAL A 125 -1.71 8.25 -1.40
C VAL A 125 -2.08 6.92 -2.03
N ILE A 126 -1.14 6.31 -2.76
CA ILE A 126 -1.22 4.92 -3.22
C ILE A 126 -0.35 4.08 -2.31
N LEU A 127 -0.98 3.34 -1.40
CA LEU A 127 -0.28 2.47 -0.46
C LEU A 127 -0.20 1.04 -1.02
N ILE A 128 0.99 0.52 -1.16
CA ILE A 128 1.25 -0.90 -1.50
C ILE A 128 1.62 -1.60 -0.21
N THR A 129 0.87 -2.64 0.15
CA THR A 129 1.10 -3.45 1.36
C THR A 129 0.52 -4.84 1.21
N HIS A 130 1.04 -5.78 1.98
CA HIS A 130 0.48 -7.12 2.15
C HIS A 130 -0.25 -7.28 3.50
N ASP A 131 -0.31 -6.24 4.32
CA ASP A 131 -0.96 -6.24 5.62
C ASP A 131 -2.40 -5.73 5.50
N LEU A 132 -3.37 -6.64 5.60
CA LEU A 132 -4.80 -6.33 5.52
C LEU A 132 -5.28 -5.47 6.70
N GLY A 133 -4.62 -5.53 7.86
CA GLY A 133 -4.91 -4.67 8.99
C GLY A 133 -4.56 -3.21 8.67
N VAL A 134 -3.43 -2.99 8.01
CA VAL A 134 -3.04 -1.65 7.52
C VAL A 134 -4.03 -1.14 6.47
N VAL A 135 -4.46 -2.00 5.54
CA VAL A 135 -5.47 -1.63 4.53
C VAL A 135 -6.77 -1.21 5.20
N ALA A 136 -7.26 -2.00 6.18
CA ALA A 136 -8.49 -1.71 6.90
C ALA A 136 -8.47 -0.38 7.68
N ASP A 137 -7.28 0.05 8.13
CA ASP A 137 -7.11 1.27 8.92
C ASP A 137 -7.03 2.56 8.07
N ILE A 138 -6.51 2.49 6.84
CA ILE A 138 -6.16 3.72 6.09
C ILE A 138 -6.83 3.86 4.72
N ALA A 139 -7.30 2.77 4.10
CA ALA A 139 -7.71 2.81 2.71
C ALA A 139 -9.18 3.25 2.53
N ASP A 140 -9.43 4.16 1.58
CA ASP A 140 -10.78 4.46 1.08
C ASP A 140 -11.19 3.45 0.01
N ARG A 141 -10.26 3.08 -0.84
CA ARG A 141 -10.44 2.11 -1.93
C ARG A 141 -9.30 1.09 -1.95
N VAL A 142 -9.63 -0.12 -2.34
CA VAL A 142 -8.69 -1.24 -2.36
C VAL A 142 -8.60 -1.85 -3.75
N GLY A 143 -7.38 -2.16 -4.17
CA GLY A 143 -7.11 -2.95 -5.36
C GLY A 143 -6.36 -4.23 -4.98
N VAL A 144 -6.98 -5.38 -5.18
CA VAL A 144 -6.37 -6.68 -4.92
C VAL A 144 -5.61 -7.15 -6.15
N MET A 145 -4.32 -7.43 -5.99
CA MET A 145 -3.45 -7.90 -7.07
C MET A 145 -3.06 -9.36 -6.88
N TYR A 146 -3.08 -10.12 -7.97
CA TYR A 146 -2.56 -11.48 -8.01
C TYR A 146 -1.73 -11.70 -9.29
N ALA A 147 -0.53 -12.24 -9.12
CA ALA A 147 0.38 -12.55 -10.23
C ALA A 147 0.51 -11.41 -11.27
N GLY A 148 0.66 -10.16 -10.80
CA GLY A 148 0.83 -8.97 -11.65
C GLY A 148 -0.45 -8.48 -12.35
N ARG A 149 -1.64 -8.95 -11.92
CA ARG A 149 -2.94 -8.46 -12.42
C ARG A 149 -3.80 -7.95 -11.28
N LEU A 150 -4.51 -6.86 -11.52
CA LEU A 150 -5.58 -6.41 -10.65
C LEU A 150 -6.76 -7.36 -10.83
N VAL A 151 -7.12 -8.11 -9.80
CA VAL A 151 -8.18 -9.13 -9.85
C VAL A 151 -9.50 -8.63 -9.30
N GLU A 152 -9.45 -7.67 -8.38
CA GLU A 152 -10.62 -7.02 -7.82
C GLU A 152 -10.29 -5.61 -7.37
N THR A 153 -11.23 -4.67 -7.47
CA THR A 153 -11.12 -3.31 -6.92
C THR A 153 -12.48 -2.78 -6.51
N GLY A 154 -12.54 -2.14 -5.36
CA GLY A 154 -13.75 -1.55 -4.79
C GLY A 154 -13.44 -0.61 -3.64
N THR A 155 -14.45 -0.13 -2.95
CA THR A 155 -14.31 0.54 -1.66
C THR A 155 -13.80 -0.44 -0.61
N LEU A 156 -13.34 0.07 0.52
CA LEU A 156 -12.92 -0.76 1.64
C LEU A 156 -14.03 -1.75 2.05
N ASP A 157 -15.26 -1.25 2.20
CA ASP A 157 -16.40 -2.05 2.61
C ASP A 157 -16.75 -3.15 1.60
N GLU A 158 -16.74 -2.85 0.31
CA GLU A 158 -17.00 -3.84 -0.75
C GLU A 158 -15.98 -4.98 -0.70
N ILE A 159 -14.69 -4.66 -0.57
CA ILE A 159 -13.64 -5.68 -0.55
C ILE A 159 -13.67 -6.52 0.73
N PHE A 160 -14.00 -5.92 1.88
CA PHE A 160 -13.96 -6.64 3.16
C PHE A 160 -15.26 -7.36 3.49
N TYR A 161 -16.43 -6.86 3.05
CA TYR A 161 -17.74 -7.43 3.40
C TYR A 161 -18.46 -8.12 2.24
N ASP A 162 -18.20 -7.69 0.99
CA ASP A 162 -18.80 -8.30 -0.21
C ASP A 162 -17.77 -8.61 -1.32
N PRO A 163 -16.61 -9.24 -1.01
CA PRO A 163 -15.60 -9.56 -2.01
C PRO A 163 -16.17 -10.46 -3.10
N GLN A 164 -15.76 -10.23 -4.35
CA GLN A 164 -16.29 -10.92 -5.51
C GLN A 164 -15.31 -11.95 -6.11
N HIS A 165 -14.00 -11.80 -5.92
CA HIS A 165 -13.01 -12.68 -6.49
C HIS A 165 -12.57 -13.78 -5.50
N PRO A 166 -12.51 -15.08 -5.89
CA PRO A 166 -12.11 -16.17 -5.00
C PRO A 166 -10.73 -16.01 -4.34
N TYR A 167 -9.80 -15.33 -4.97
CA TYR A 167 -8.51 -14.99 -4.34
C TYR A 167 -8.69 -14.04 -3.16
N THR A 168 -9.54 -13.02 -3.29
CA THR A 168 -9.87 -12.09 -2.20
C THR A 168 -10.51 -12.84 -1.02
N TRP A 169 -11.40 -13.81 -1.31
CA TRP A 169 -11.98 -14.67 -0.26
C TRP A 169 -10.90 -15.42 0.52
N GLY A 170 -9.94 -16.02 -0.22
CA GLY A 170 -8.83 -16.74 0.40
C GLY A 170 -7.91 -15.85 1.22
N LEU A 171 -7.62 -14.61 0.75
CA LEU A 171 -6.83 -13.64 1.50
C LEU A 171 -7.52 -13.27 2.82
N LEU A 172 -8.79 -12.87 2.75
CA LEU A 172 -9.57 -12.48 3.92
C LEU A 172 -9.75 -13.66 4.90
N GLY A 173 -9.96 -14.87 4.38
CA GLY A 173 -10.06 -16.10 5.18
C GLY A 173 -8.77 -16.51 5.88
N SER A 174 -7.62 -16.02 5.43
CA SER A 174 -6.30 -16.32 6.02
C SER A 174 -5.90 -15.37 7.16
N VAL A 175 -6.69 -14.32 7.44
CA VAL A 175 -6.41 -13.37 8.53
C VAL A 175 -6.70 -14.02 9.89
N PRO A 176 -5.72 -14.03 10.83
CA PRO A 176 -5.93 -14.53 12.17
C PRO A 176 -6.98 -13.71 12.93
N ARG A 177 -7.90 -14.41 13.64
CA ARG A 177 -8.89 -13.75 14.50
C ARG A 177 -8.49 -13.83 15.95
N ILE A 178 -8.73 -12.75 16.68
CA ILE A 178 -8.48 -12.68 18.14
C ILE A 178 -9.43 -13.66 18.89
N GLU A 179 -10.63 -13.90 18.35
CA GLU A 179 -11.67 -14.74 18.99
C GLU A 179 -11.62 -16.22 18.58
N SER A 180 -10.78 -16.63 17.63
CA SER A 180 -10.69 -18.01 17.24
C SER A 180 -10.07 -18.84 18.38
N THR A 181 -10.83 -19.81 18.89
CA THR A 181 -10.29 -20.85 19.78
C THR A 181 -9.05 -21.47 19.12
N ARG A 182 -8.01 -21.75 19.89
CA ARG A 182 -6.67 -22.25 19.51
C ARG A 182 -6.65 -23.41 18.47
N GLN A 183 -7.78 -23.94 18.07
CA GLN A 183 -7.91 -25.11 17.18
C GLN A 183 -8.41 -24.80 15.76
N ALA A 184 -8.83 -23.57 15.45
CA ALA A 184 -9.24 -23.25 14.08
C ALA A 184 -7.98 -23.11 13.21
N ARG A 185 -7.77 -24.07 12.30
CA ARG A 185 -6.76 -23.92 11.25
C ARG A 185 -7.14 -22.72 10.38
N LEU A 186 -6.21 -21.78 10.20
CA LEU A 186 -6.39 -20.69 9.25
C LEU A 186 -6.60 -21.27 7.85
N ALA A 187 -7.57 -20.73 7.12
CA ALA A 187 -7.77 -21.06 5.73
C ALA A 187 -6.51 -20.66 4.94
N GLN A 188 -5.90 -21.62 4.27
CA GLN A 188 -4.73 -21.38 3.44
C GLN A 188 -5.13 -21.49 1.98
N ILE A 189 -4.62 -20.56 1.15
CA ILE A 189 -4.73 -20.68 -0.29
C ILE A 189 -3.72 -21.74 -0.75
N GLU A 190 -4.21 -22.93 -1.12
CA GLU A 190 -3.37 -24.05 -1.52
C GLU A 190 -2.53 -23.74 -2.76
N GLY A 191 -1.42 -24.47 -2.94
CA GLY A 191 -0.52 -24.36 -4.07
C GLY A 191 0.39 -23.11 -4.02
N GLN A 192 1.21 -22.96 -5.04
CA GLN A 192 2.16 -21.84 -5.16
C GLN A 192 1.71 -20.82 -6.22
N PRO A 193 2.03 -19.52 -6.04
CA PRO A 193 1.82 -18.53 -7.08
C PRO A 193 2.52 -18.93 -8.40
N PRO A 194 1.93 -18.63 -9.56
CA PRO A 194 2.54 -18.93 -10.83
C PRO A 194 3.80 -18.09 -11.08
N SER A 195 4.68 -18.58 -11.95
CA SER A 195 5.82 -17.80 -12.44
C SER A 195 5.33 -16.56 -13.20
N LEU A 196 5.96 -15.41 -12.94
CA LEU A 196 5.67 -14.18 -13.69
C LEU A 196 6.48 -14.09 -14.99
N ILE A 197 7.48 -14.97 -15.18
CA ILE A 197 8.29 -15.04 -16.41
C ILE A 197 7.45 -15.67 -17.53
N ASP A 198 6.67 -16.71 -17.19
CA ASP A 198 5.75 -17.38 -18.09
C ASP A 198 4.41 -17.57 -17.37
N PRO A 199 3.57 -16.51 -17.33
CA PRO A 199 2.30 -16.57 -16.61
C PRO A 199 1.30 -17.46 -17.37
N PRO A 200 0.44 -18.20 -16.63
CA PRO A 200 -0.55 -19.05 -17.26
C PRO A 200 -1.51 -18.23 -18.15
N THR A 201 -1.96 -18.83 -19.24
CA THR A 201 -3.03 -18.28 -20.06
C THR A 201 -4.37 -18.30 -19.31
N GLY A 202 -5.22 -17.32 -19.56
CA GLY A 202 -6.51 -17.20 -18.89
C GLY A 202 -6.41 -16.61 -17.49
N CYS A 203 -7.35 -16.98 -16.62
CA CYS A 203 -7.36 -16.52 -15.23
C CYS A 203 -6.10 -17.00 -14.50
N ARG A 204 -5.27 -16.06 -14.04
CA ARG A 204 -3.99 -16.37 -13.37
C ARG A 204 -4.14 -17.11 -12.05
N PHE A 205 -5.30 -17.01 -11.41
CA PHE A 205 -5.61 -17.73 -10.18
C PHE A 205 -6.19 -19.13 -10.42
N ARG A 206 -6.53 -19.52 -11.68
CA ARG A 206 -7.21 -20.76 -12.06
C ARG A 206 -6.65 -22.01 -11.37
N ASP A 207 -5.34 -22.18 -11.38
CA ASP A 207 -4.69 -23.40 -10.88
C ASP A 207 -4.72 -23.56 -9.35
N ARG A 208 -5.10 -22.48 -8.64
CA ARG A 208 -5.26 -22.43 -7.18
C ARG A 208 -6.70 -22.14 -6.74
N CYS A 209 -7.60 -21.94 -7.71
CA CYS A 209 -8.97 -21.60 -7.44
C CYS A 209 -9.80 -22.89 -7.22
N PRO A 210 -10.42 -23.08 -6.03
CA PRO A 210 -11.25 -24.27 -5.78
C PRO A 210 -12.54 -24.29 -6.63
N HIS A 211 -12.87 -23.17 -7.28
CA HIS A 211 -14.06 -22.98 -8.12
C HIS A 211 -13.71 -22.83 -9.60
N ALA A 212 -12.52 -23.30 -10.03
CA ALA A 212 -12.11 -23.20 -11.43
C ALA A 212 -12.93 -24.12 -12.33
N PHE A 213 -13.24 -23.63 -13.54
CA PHE A 213 -13.95 -24.36 -14.59
C PHE A 213 -13.43 -24.00 -15.98
N ASP A 214 -13.92 -24.63 -17.04
CA ASP A 214 -13.34 -24.54 -18.39
C ASP A 214 -13.19 -23.09 -18.91
N LYS A 215 -14.17 -22.22 -18.64
CA LYS A 215 -14.14 -20.82 -19.07
C LYS A 215 -12.98 -20.03 -18.44
N CYS A 216 -12.42 -20.47 -17.32
CA CYS A 216 -11.25 -19.88 -16.70
C CYS A 216 -9.96 -20.04 -17.56
N GLY A 217 -10.00 -20.84 -18.60
CA GLY A 217 -8.97 -20.89 -19.65
C GLY A 217 -8.84 -19.59 -20.46
N VAL A 218 -9.84 -18.72 -20.40
CA VAL A 218 -9.83 -17.37 -20.98
C VAL A 218 -9.72 -16.35 -19.86
N GLU A 219 -8.88 -15.31 -20.02
CA GLU A 219 -8.74 -14.26 -19.03
C GLU A 219 -10.02 -13.40 -18.96
N PRO A 220 -10.64 -13.25 -17.75
CA PRO A 220 -11.79 -12.36 -17.61
C PRO A 220 -11.35 -10.89 -17.65
N ASP A 221 -12.19 -10.04 -18.23
CA ASP A 221 -12.00 -8.59 -18.13
C ASP A 221 -12.31 -8.08 -16.71
N LEU A 222 -11.59 -7.02 -16.31
CA LEU A 222 -11.89 -6.31 -15.06
C LEU A 222 -13.08 -5.39 -15.31
N VAL A 223 -14.26 -5.83 -14.91
CA VAL A 223 -15.52 -5.11 -15.13
C VAL A 223 -16.42 -5.25 -13.92
N SER A 224 -17.37 -4.33 -13.76
CA SER A 224 -18.42 -4.48 -12.76
C SER A 224 -19.41 -5.57 -13.18
N ARG A 225 -19.71 -6.46 -12.24
CA ARG A 225 -20.74 -7.51 -12.38
C ARG A 225 -21.81 -7.39 -11.30
N VAL A 226 -21.60 -6.50 -10.34
CA VAL A 226 -22.53 -6.16 -9.25
C VAL A 226 -23.23 -4.82 -9.53
N ALA A 227 -24.13 -4.40 -8.64
CA ALA A 227 -24.89 -3.17 -8.82
C ALA A 227 -24.02 -1.89 -8.81
N ASP A 228 -22.94 -1.88 -8.01
CA ASP A 228 -22.01 -0.74 -7.98
C ASP A 228 -21.06 -0.79 -9.19
N PRO A 229 -21.08 0.22 -10.08
CA PRO A 229 -20.19 0.24 -11.23
C PRO A 229 -18.71 0.44 -10.88
N SER A 230 -18.39 0.83 -9.65
CA SER A 230 -17.03 1.04 -9.17
C SER A 230 -16.39 -0.21 -8.55
N HIS A 231 -17.19 -1.23 -8.21
CA HIS A 231 -16.73 -2.52 -7.76
C HIS A 231 -16.46 -3.44 -8.96
N LEU A 232 -15.20 -3.65 -9.30
CA LEU A 232 -14.77 -4.40 -10.47
C LEU A 232 -14.10 -5.70 -10.06
N ASP A 233 -14.38 -6.77 -10.80
CA ASP A 233 -13.71 -8.07 -10.61
C ASP A 233 -13.31 -8.75 -11.93
N ARG A 234 -12.32 -9.66 -11.84
CA ARG A 234 -11.86 -10.54 -12.92
C ARG A 234 -12.25 -11.98 -12.63
N CYS A 235 -13.54 -12.28 -12.59
CA CYS A 235 -14.02 -13.65 -12.33
C CYS A 235 -15.19 -14.03 -13.24
N TRP A 236 -15.19 -15.28 -13.71
CA TRP A 236 -16.26 -15.84 -14.55
C TRP A 236 -17.40 -16.48 -13.74
N LEU A 237 -17.26 -16.60 -12.40
CA LEU A 237 -18.34 -17.10 -11.56
C LEU A 237 -19.57 -16.19 -11.62
N GLU A 238 -20.74 -16.79 -11.74
CA GLU A 238 -21.98 -16.03 -11.70
C GLU A 238 -22.17 -15.37 -10.33
N VAL A 239 -22.56 -14.10 -10.32
CA VAL A 239 -22.68 -13.32 -9.08
C VAL A 239 -23.65 -13.94 -8.10
N SER A 240 -24.76 -14.51 -8.59
CA SER A 240 -25.78 -15.18 -7.76
C SER A 240 -25.26 -16.41 -7.02
N GLU A 241 -24.21 -17.06 -7.50
CA GLU A 241 -23.62 -18.25 -6.88
C GLU A 241 -22.56 -17.91 -5.82
N ARG A 242 -21.92 -16.74 -5.92
CA ARG A 242 -20.78 -16.33 -5.09
C ARG A 242 -21.05 -16.33 -3.58
N PRO A 243 -22.22 -15.85 -3.08
CA PRO A 243 -22.51 -15.87 -1.65
C PRO A 243 -22.53 -17.28 -1.04
N ALA A 244 -22.98 -18.28 -1.80
CA ALA A 244 -22.99 -19.68 -1.35
C ALA A 244 -21.61 -20.34 -1.40
N LEU A 245 -20.73 -19.89 -2.30
CA LEU A 245 -19.38 -20.42 -2.48
C LEU A 245 -18.36 -19.80 -1.56
N ARG A 246 -18.52 -18.52 -1.20
CA ARG A 246 -17.61 -17.84 -0.30
C ARG A 246 -17.85 -18.23 1.15
N GLN A 247 -16.96 -19.00 1.70
CA GLN A 247 -16.95 -19.35 3.12
C GLN A 247 -16.17 -18.28 3.91
N LEU A 248 -16.69 -17.05 3.91
CA LEU A 248 -16.13 -16.01 4.77
C LEU A 248 -16.66 -16.22 6.18
N PRO A 249 -15.78 -16.25 7.16
CA PRO A 249 -16.20 -16.28 8.54
C PRO A 249 -16.97 -14.99 8.86
N ASN A 250 -18.11 -15.06 9.58
CA ASN A 250 -18.87 -13.89 10.03
C ASN A 250 -17.99 -12.96 10.88
N GLY A 251 -17.98 -11.66 10.60
CA GLY A 251 -17.23 -10.62 11.33
C GLY A 251 -15.74 -10.58 10.97
N LEU A 252 -15.39 -9.96 9.87
CA LEU A 252 -14.00 -9.66 9.52
C LEU A 252 -13.50 -8.47 10.35
N ILE A 253 -12.33 -8.67 10.99
CA ILE A 253 -11.47 -7.63 11.57
C ILE A 253 -12.22 -6.59 12.42
N GLY A 254 -12.90 -6.97 13.51
CA GLY A 254 -13.36 -6.00 14.53
C GLY A 254 -14.07 -4.73 14.03
N LEU A 255 -14.35 -4.64 12.74
CA LEU A 255 -15.13 -3.60 12.12
C LEU A 255 -16.60 -3.99 12.33
N ALA A 256 -17.35 -3.16 13.04
CA ALA A 256 -18.79 -3.28 13.13
C ALA A 256 -19.36 -3.26 11.70
N SER A 257 -20.26 -4.19 11.39
CA SER A 257 -21.04 -4.09 10.14
C SER A 257 -21.67 -2.70 10.10
N PRO A 258 -21.64 -1.98 8.97
CA PRO A 258 -22.43 -0.77 8.85
C PRO A 258 -23.90 -1.13 9.10
N GLU A 259 -24.57 -0.45 10.04
CA GLU A 259 -26.00 -0.54 10.32
C GLU A 259 -26.83 -0.05 9.13
#